data_104153b8c07a9069d8de9985e523f4a0
#
_entry.id   104153b8c07a9069d8de9985e523f4a0
#
_cell.length_a   1.000
_cell.length_b   1.000
_cell.length_c   1.000
_cell.angle_alpha   90.00
_cell.angle_beta   90.00
_cell.angle_gamma   90.00
#
_symmetry.space_group_name_H-M   'P 1'
#
loop_
_entity.id
_entity.type
_entity.pdbx_description
1 polymer ?
#
loop_
_entity_poly.entity_id
_entity_poly.type
_entity_poly.pdbx_seq_one_letter_code
_entity_poly.pdbx_strand_id
1 'polypeptide(L)'
;VSGNAGVFANTESMAKVLQMLLNGGTYGGKRYLKRKTIEEWTSCQYPDNRNRRGLGFDRPIFSNSPELSFDDAYPAPSATQKSFGHYGFTGTMFWVDPAEDVIYIFLTNRVYPNRSIDALGRESTRTKCQEAVYEAIRRFEK
;
A
#
# COMPACT_ATOMS: atom_id res chain seq x y z
N VAL A 1 21.37 -0.85 -11.06
CA VAL A 1 19.95 -0.63 -11.44
C VAL A 1 19.31 -1.99 -11.66
N SER A 2 18.20 -2.23 -11.01
CA SER A 2 17.46 -3.49 -11.09
C SER A 2 15.98 -3.21 -11.37
N GLY A 3 15.34 -4.01 -12.19
CA GLY A 3 13.89 -3.99 -12.42
C GLY A 3 13.09 -4.61 -11.26
N ASN A 4 13.76 -5.29 -10.34
CA ASN A 4 13.21 -5.85 -9.12
C ASN A 4 13.97 -5.31 -7.92
N ALA A 5 13.26 -4.83 -6.88
CA ALA A 5 13.84 -4.29 -5.65
C ALA A 5 14.85 -3.14 -5.88
N GLY A 6 14.70 -2.37 -6.95
CA GLY A 6 15.66 -1.36 -7.41
C GLY A 6 15.37 0.07 -6.94
N VAL A 7 14.35 0.29 -6.12
CA VAL A 7 14.00 1.62 -5.62
C VAL A 7 14.68 1.89 -4.29
N PHE A 8 15.45 2.99 -4.24
CA PHE A 8 16.06 3.53 -3.03
C PHE A 8 15.50 4.93 -2.81
N ALA A 9 14.81 5.14 -1.71
CA ALA A 9 14.15 6.40 -1.42
C ALA A 9 14.00 6.60 0.10
N ASN A 10 13.75 7.83 0.49
CA ASN A 10 13.26 8.17 1.83
C ASN A 10 11.74 8.42 1.78
N THR A 11 11.14 8.59 2.94
CA THR A 11 9.69 8.78 3.10
C THR A 11 9.18 9.99 2.31
N GLU A 12 9.90 11.11 2.35
CA GLU A 12 9.51 12.34 1.66
C GLU A 12 9.48 12.17 0.14
N SER A 13 10.51 11.54 -0.42
CA SER A 13 10.59 11.28 -1.86
C SER A 13 9.50 10.32 -2.32
N MET A 14 9.23 9.27 -1.53
CA MET A 14 8.13 8.34 -1.79
C MET A 14 6.77 9.03 -1.71
N ALA A 15 6.54 9.86 -0.70
CA ALA A 15 5.28 10.58 -0.53
C ALA A 15 4.94 11.45 -1.76
N LYS A 16 5.93 12.11 -2.37
CA LYS A 16 5.71 12.90 -3.60
C LYS A 16 5.21 12.05 -4.77
N VAL A 17 5.80 10.87 -4.95
CA VAL A 17 5.37 9.93 -5.99
C VAL A 17 3.98 9.39 -5.71
N LEU A 18 3.72 8.97 -4.48
CA LEU A 18 2.42 8.42 -4.08
C LEU A 18 1.32 9.48 -4.13
N GLN A 19 1.63 10.73 -3.77
CA GLN A 19 0.70 11.85 -3.92
C GLN A 19 0.37 12.12 -5.40
N MET A 20 1.36 12.02 -6.28
CA MET A 20 1.13 12.11 -7.72
C MET A 20 0.17 11.01 -8.20
N LEU A 21 0.32 9.79 -7.71
CA LEU A 21 -0.60 8.69 -8.03
C LEU A 21 -2.00 8.93 -7.47
N LEU A 22 -2.11 9.33 -6.19
CA LEU A 22 -3.38 9.66 -5.53
C LEU A 22 -4.12 10.77 -6.28
N ASN A 23 -3.42 11.79 -6.73
CA ASN A 23 -3.98 12.90 -7.51
C ASN A 23 -4.28 12.53 -8.98
N GLY A 24 -4.24 11.27 -9.35
CA GLY A 24 -4.51 10.80 -10.72
C GLY A 24 -3.50 11.32 -11.74
N GLY A 25 -2.22 11.37 -11.36
CA GLY A 25 -1.11 11.67 -12.24
C GLY A 25 -0.61 13.11 -12.22
N THR A 26 -1.00 13.91 -11.23
CA THR A 26 -0.56 15.32 -11.09
C THR A 26 0.15 15.54 -9.76
N TYR A 27 1.20 16.38 -9.78
CA TYR A 27 1.90 16.84 -8.59
C TYR A 27 2.52 18.21 -8.85
N GLY A 28 2.40 19.14 -7.88
CA GLY A 28 2.95 20.49 -8.00
C GLY A 28 2.44 21.27 -9.21
N GLY A 29 1.16 21.09 -9.57
CA GLY A 29 0.55 21.75 -10.74
C GLY A 29 0.93 21.13 -12.10
N LYS A 30 1.82 20.12 -12.13
CA LYS A 30 2.27 19.47 -13.36
C LYS A 30 1.65 18.06 -13.49
N ARG A 31 1.23 17.72 -14.72
CA ARG A 31 0.79 16.36 -15.05
C ARG A 31 1.98 15.53 -15.52
N TYR A 32 2.17 14.38 -14.87
CA TYR A 32 3.21 13.38 -15.18
C TYR A 32 2.63 12.17 -15.90
N LEU A 33 1.46 11.72 -15.48
CA LEU A 33 0.76 10.57 -16.06
C LEU A 33 -0.70 10.91 -16.34
N LYS A 34 -1.30 10.21 -17.28
CA LYS A 34 -2.75 10.31 -17.52
C LYS A 34 -3.49 9.60 -16.39
N ARG A 35 -4.64 10.13 -15.95
CA ARG A 35 -5.51 9.48 -14.97
C ARG A 35 -5.84 8.04 -15.37
N LYS A 36 -6.26 7.84 -16.62
CA LYS A 36 -6.58 6.52 -17.17
C LYS A 36 -5.41 5.52 -17.04
N THR A 37 -4.18 5.97 -17.20
CA THR A 37 -2.99 5.12 -17.04
C THR A 37 -2.84 4.63 -15.60
N ILE A 38 -3.08 5.50 -14.61
CA ILE A 38 -3.02 5.12 -13.19
C ILE A 38 -4.17 4.16 -12.86
N GLU A 39 -5.39 4.47 -13.30
CA GLU A 39 -6.55 3.59 -13.12
C GLU A 39 -6.30 2.20 -13.70
N GLU A 40 -5.72 2.11 -14.89
CA GLU A 40 -5.34 0.85 -15.52
C GLU A 40 -4.29 0.11 -14.68
N TRP A 41 -3.22 0.78 -14.26
CA TRP A 41 -2.12 0.15 -13.52
C TRP A 41 -2.54 -0.34 -12.13
N THR A 42 -3.46 0.36 -11.48
CA THR A 42 -3.89 0.06 -10.12
C THR A 42 -5.15 -0.80 -10.05
N SER A 43 -5.83 -1.04 -11.19
CA SER A 43 -6.99 -1.94 -11.25
C SER A 43 -6.56 -3.42 -11.22
N CYS A 44 -7.48 -4.29 -10.76
CA CYS A 44 -7.29 -5.73 -10.84
C CYS A 44 -7.31 -6.18 -12.31
N GLN A 45 -6.24 -6.82 -12.76
CA GLN A 45 -6.09 -7.21 -14.18
C GLN A 45 -6.75 -8.55 -14.51
N TYR A 46 -6.76 -9.48 -13.55
CA TYR A 46 -7.19 -10.87 -13.78
C TYR A 46 -8.11 -11.37 -12.66
N PRO A 47 -9.29 -10.75 -12.47
CA PRO A 47 -10.20 -11.08 -11.36
C PRO A 47 -10.68 -12.54 -11.41
N ASP A 48 -10.94 -13.06 -12.62
CA ASP A 48 -11.43 -14.42 -12.84
C ASP A 48 -10.42 -15.49 -12.40
N ASN A 49 -9.13 -15.16 -12.41
CA ASN A 49 -8.06 -16.04 -11.95
C ASN A 49 -7.75 -15.87 -10.45
N ARG A 50 -8.59 -15.16 -9.71
CA ARG A 50 -8.36 -14.77 -8.31
C ARG A 50 -7.04 -14.03 -8.08
N ASN A 51 -6.49 -13.43 -9.12
CA ASN A 51 -5.30 -12.59 -9.03
C ASN A 51 -5.73 -11.14 -8.84
N ARG A 52 -5.62 -10.64 -7.62
CA ARG A 52 -6.02 -9.27 -7.24
C ARG A 52 -5.10 -8.18 -7.77
N ARG A 53 -3.92 -8.52 -8.29
CA ARG A 53 -2.89 -7.54 -8.63
C ARG A 53 -3.25 -6.65 -9.81
N GLY A 54 -2.79 -5.39 -9.72
CA GLY A 54 -2.65 -4.49 -10.85
C GLY A 54 -1.30 -4.68 -11.58
N LEU A 55 -0.97 -3.76 -12.45
CA LEU A 55 0.31 -3.72 -13.15
C LEU A 55 1.37 -3.09 -12.26
N GLY A 56 2.16 -3.92 -11.59
CA GLY A 56 3.21 -3.50 -10.66
C GLY A 56 2.72 -3.12 -9.25
N PHE A 57 1.41 -3.15 -9.00
CA PHE A 57 0.82 -2.89 -7.69
C PHE A 57 0.13 -4.12 -7.12
N ASP A 58 0.14 -4.23 -5.81
CA ASP A 58 -0.70 -5.16 -5.06
C ASP A 58 -2.00 -4.46 -4.65
N ARG A 59 -2.99 -5.24 -4.30
CA ARG A 59 -4.32 -4.79 -3.89
C ARG A 59 -4.80 -5.57 -2.68
N PRO A 60 -5.82 -5.10 -1.97
CA PRO A 60 -6.44 -5.88 -0.91
C PRO A 60 -6.92 -7.25 -1.40
N ILE A 61 -6.97 -8.22 -0.51
CA ILE A 61 -7.68 -9.47 -0.80
C ILE A 61 -9.14 -9.17 -1.09
N PHE A 62 -9.79 -9.98 -1.93
CA PHE A 62 -11.17 -9.73 -2.35
C PHE A 62 -12.18 -9.72 -1.19
N SER A 63 -11.89 -10.49 -0.14
CA SER A 63 -12.68 -10.57 1.08
C SER A 63 -12.31 -9.53 2.14
N ASN A 64 -11.42 -8.57 1.83
CA ASN A 64 -10.95 -7.61 2.83
C ASN A 64 -12.12 -6.78 3.36
N SER A 65 -12.25 -6.75 4.68
CA SER A 65 -13.27 -5.99 5.38
C SER A 65 -12.82 -5.60 6.79
N PRO A 66 -13.43 -4.56 7.40
CA PRO A 66 -13.10 -4.12 8.76
C PRO A 66 -13.30 -5.16 9.87
N GLU A 67 -14.06 -6.22 9.59
CA GLU A 67 -14.36 -7.30 10.54
C GLU A 67 -13.27 -8.38 10.57
N LEU A 68 -12.35 -8.39 9.60
CA LEU A 68 -11.27 -9.37 9.58
C LEU A 68 -10.26 -9.15 10.70
N SER A 69 -9.69 -10.26 11.18
CA SER A 69 -8.55 -10.20 12.08
C SER A 69 -7.32 -9.63 11.37
N PHE A 70 -6.34 -9.15 12.15
CA PHE A 70 -5.09 -8.65 11.59
C PHE A 70 -4.29 -9.73 10.84
N ASP A 71 -4.51 -11.00 11.16
CA ASP A 71 -3.82 -12.11 10.52
C ASP A 71 -4.48 -12.52 9.21
N ASP A 72 -5.78 -12.26 9.05
CA ASP A 72 -6.57 -12.61 7.88
C ASP A 72 -6.66 -11.46 6.87
N ALA A 73 -6.52 -10.21 7.33
CA ALA A 73 -6.63 -9.03 6.49
C ALA A 73 -5.37 -8.76 5.67
N TYR A 74 -5.55 -8.15 4.50
CA TYR A 74 -4.46 -7.65 3.69
C TYR A 74 -4.91 -6.45 2.84
N PRO A 75 -4.24 -5.28 2.95
CA PRO A 75 -3.09 -4.95 3.80
C PRO A 75 -3.48 -4.69 5.26
N ALA A 76 -4.60 -4.04 5.49
CA ALA A 76 -5.23 -3.76 6.77
C ALA A 76 -6.75 -3.94 6.66
N PRO A 77 -7.48 -4.29 7.73
CA PRO A 77 -8.92 -4.53 7.66
C PRO A 77 -9.69 -3.39 6.99
N SER A 78 -9.39 -2.16 7.35
CA SER A 78 -10.09 -0.97 6.86
C SER A 78 -9.62 -0.44 5.50
N ALA A 79 -8.58 -1.04 4.91
CA ALA A 79 -8.13 -0.65 3.57
C ALA A 79 -9.22 -0.97 2.53
N THR A 80 -9.62 0.06 1.78
CA THR A 80 -10.72 -0.09 0.81
C THR A 80 -10.31 -0.91 -0.41
N GLN A 81 -11.29 -1.47 -1.11
CA GLN A 81 -11.05 -2.20 -2.37
C GLN A 81 -10.53 -1.31 -3.51
N LYS A 82 -10.48 0.01 -3.33
CA LYS A 82 -9.85 0.95 -4.27
C LYS A 82 -8.37 1.16 -3.97
N SER A 83 -7.91 0.72 -2.81
CA SER A 83 -6.52 0.92 -2.40
C SER A 83 -5.55 0.04 -3.18
N PHE A 84 -4.32 0.49 -3.27
CA PHE A 84 -3.22 -0.21 -3.94
C PHE A 84 -1.88 0.12 -3.28
N GLY A 85 -0.93 -0.78 -3.39
CA GLY A 85 0.37 -0.59 -2.77
C GLY A 85 1.34 -1.69 -3.11
N HIS A 86 2.37 -1.87 -2.30
CA HIS A 86 3.28 -3.01 -2.40
C HIS A 86 4.05 -3.22 -1.09
N TYR A 87 4.41 -4.48 -0.84
CA TYR A 87 5.32 -4.87 0.25
C TYR A 87 6.72 -5.14 -0.29
N GLY A 88 7.73 -4.72 0.45
CA GLY A 88 9.13 -5.03 0.19
C GLY A 88 9.64 -6.19 1.06
N PHE A 89 10.64 -6.93 0.56
CA PHE A 89 11.26 -8.05 1.26
C PHE A 89 11.85 -7.65 2.63
N THR A 90 12.41 -6.45 2.72
CA THR A 90 12.96 -5.90 3.98
C THR A 90 11.89 -5.44 4.97
N GLY A 91 10.61 -5.66 4.65
CA GLY A 91 9.49 -5.31 5.51
C GLY A 91 8.89 -3.94 5.21
N THR A 92 9.52 -3.14 4.36
CA THR A 92 8.97 -1.86 3.92
C THR A 92 7.65 -2.06 3.20
N MET A 93 6.77 -1.08 3.28
CA MET A 93 5.56 -1.02 2.48
C MET A 93 5.15 0.42 2.18
N PHE A 94 4.42 0.59 1.11
CA PHE A 94 3.60 1.76 0.86
C PHE A 94 2.19 1.34 0.46
N TRP A 95 1.23 2.19 0.78
CA TRP A 95 -0.16 1.97 0.40
C TRP A 95 -0.85 3.31 0.12
N VAL A 96 -1.65 3.34 -0.93
CA VAL A 96 -2.46 4.50 -1.32
C VAL A 96 -3.91 4.07 -1.33
N ASP A 97 -4.76 4.78 -0.64
CA ASP A 97 -6.20 4.55 -0.63
C ASP A 97 -6.95 5.79 -1.15
N PRO A 98 -7.34 5.79 -2.43
CA PRO A 98 -8.03 6.94 -3.02
C PRO A 98 -9.45 7.18 -2.48
N ALA A 99 -10.06 6.21 -1.81
CA ALA A 99 -11.37 6.37 -1.22
C ALA A 99 -11.34 7.12 0.12
N GLU A 100 -10.22 6.99 0.84
CA GLU A 100 -9.99 7.61 2.15
C GLU A 100 -9.00 8.79 2.07
N ASP A 101 -8.51 9.12 0.86
CA ASP A 101 -7.47 10.15 0.61
C ASP A 101 -6.20 9.93 1.46
N VAL A 102 -5.79 8.67 1.61
CA VAL A 102 -4.70 8.24 2.48
C VAL A 102 -3.49 7.75 1.70
N ILE A 103 -2.32 8.19 2.14
CA ILE A 103 -1.02 7.61 1.80
C ILE A 103 -0.39 7.07 3.07
N TYR A 104 -0.04 5.80 3.06
CA TYR A 104 0.66 5.13 4.13
C TYR A 104 2.04 4.66 3.66
N ILE A 105 3.09 5.01 4.40
CA ILE A 105 4.47 4.59 4.14
C ILE A 105 5.06 4.05 5.43
N PHE A 106 5.54 2.81 5.37
CA PHE A 106 6.17 2.14 6.49
C PHE A 106 7.55 1.65 6.07
N LEU A 107 8.59 2.22 6.66
CA LEU A 107 9.99 1.88 6.37
C LEU A 107 10.59 1.10 7.53
N THR A 108 11.16 -0.05 7.22
CA THR A 108 11.79 -0.95 8.19
C THR A 108 12.85 -1.82 7.53
N ASN A 109 13.68 -2.44 8.36
CA ASN A 109 14.66 -3.42 7.92
C ASN A 109 14.56 -4.69 8.78
N ARG A 110 13.54 -5.53 8.51
CA ARG A 110 13.31 -6.78 9.24
C ARG A 110 14.42 -7.82 9.08
N VAL A 111 15.25 -7.65 8.05
CA VAL A 111 16.31 -8.62 7.74
C VAL A 111 17.59 -8.39 8.56
N TYR A 112 17.67 -7.33 9.32
CA TYR A 112 18.75 -7.07 10.24
C TYR A 112 18.36 -7.49 11.68
N PRO A 113 19.24 -8.13 12.44
CA PRO A 113 20.56 -8.65 12.06
C PRO A 113 20.51 -10.00 11.32
N ASN A 114 19.34 -10.64 11.27
CA ASN A 114 19.16 -11.94 10.66
C ASN A 114 17.81 -12.05 9.94
N ARG A 115 17.86 -12.37 8.65
CA ARG A 115 16.67 -12.49 7.79
C ARG A 115 15.72 -13.64 8.16
N SER A 116 16.17 -14.61 8.94
CA SER A 116 15.33 -15.71 9.42
C SER A 116 14.37 -15.29 10.55
N ILE A 117 14.61 -14.13 11.16
CA ILE A 117 13.74 -13.56 12.19
C ILE A 117 12.62 -12.81 11.49
N ASP A 118 11.39 -13.32 11.53
CA ASP A 118 10.21 -12.66 10.97
C ASP A 118 9.19 -12.30 12.06
N ALA A 119 9.61 -11.53 13.04
CA ALA A 119 8.72 -10.99 14.05
C ALA A 119 7.69 -10.03 13.42
N LEU A 120 8.10 -9.24 12.43
CA LEU A 120 7.24 -8.30 11.72
C LEU A 120 6.01 -8.99 11.08
N GLY A 121 6.23 -10.16 10.46
CA GLY A 121 5.14 -10.95 9.86
C GLY A 121 4.29 -11.65 10.92
N ARG A 122 4.92 -12.36 11.86
CA ARG A 122 4.21 -13.11 12.90
C ARG A 122 3.30 -12.26 13.78
N GLU A 123 3.72 -11.03 14.05
CA GLU A 123 2.97 -10.09 14.90
C GLU A 123 1.97 -9.23 14.11
N SER A 124 1.84 -9.45 12.82
CA SER A 124 1.01 -8.63 11.90
C SER A 124 1.23 -7.12 12.06
N THR A 125 2.49 -6.74 12.37
CA THR A 125 2.84 -5.36 12.77
C THR A 125 2.46 -4.34 11.71
N ARG A 126 2.72 -4.63 10.43
CA ARG A 126 2.40 -3.72 9.31
C ARG A 126 0.90 -3.46 9.21
N THR A 127 0.11 -4.54 9.30
CA THR A 127 -1.35 -4.50 9.28
C THR A 127 -1.90 -3.68 10.45
N LYS A 128 -1.42 -3.94 11.66
CA LYS A 128 -1.82 -3.21 12.89
C LYS A 128 -1.47 -1.73 12.82
N CYS A 129 -0.25 -1.39 12.36
CA CYS A 129 0.16 0.00 12.23
C CYS A 129 -0.65 0.75 11.17
N GLN A 130 -0.98 0.10 10.07
CA GLN A 130 -1.81 0.71 9.03
C GLN A 130 -3.26 0.89 9.51
N GLU A 131 -3.84 -0.11 10.19
CA GLU A 131 -5.19 -0.01 10.75
C GLU A 131 -5.30 1.12 11.77
N ALA A 132 -4.29 1.32 12.61
CA ALA A 132 -4.27 2.43 13.57
C ALA A 132 -4.40 3.82 12.89
N VAL A 133 -3.90 3.97 11.66
CA VAL A 133 -4.10 5.20 10.87
C VAL A 133 -5.56 5.36 10.47
N TYR A 134 -6.20 4.31 9.94
CA TYR A 134 -7.63 4.36 9.59
C TYR A 134 -8.51 4.61 10.82
N GLU A 135 -8.21 3.98 11.95
CA GLU A 135 -8.92 4.23 13.21
C GLU A 135 -8.77 5.69 13.67
N ALA A 136 -7.58 6.26 13.54
CA ALA A 136 -7.35 7.65 13.90
C ALA A 136 -8.18 8.60 13.03
N ILE A 137 -8.19 8.41 11.70
CA ILE A 137 -8.99 9.22 10.77
C ILE A 137 -10.46 9.18 11.16
N ARG A 138 -11.04 8.01 11.38
CA ARG A 138 -12.44 7.85 11.77
C ARG A 138 -12.80 8.51 13.11
N ARG A 139 -11.84 8.67 14.02
CA ARG A 139 -12.05 9.37 15.28
C ARG A 139 -12.11 10.88 15.11
N PHE A 140 -11.41 11.42 14.12
CA PHE A 140 -11.40 12.87 13.85
C PHE A 140 -12.56 13.33 12.96
N GLU A 141 -13.21 12.42 12.24
CA GLU A 141 -14.38 12.72 11.40
C GLU A 141 -15.72 12.71 12.18
N LYS A 142 -15.69 12.32 13.46
CA LYS A 142 -16.85 12.36 14.39
C LYS A 142 -16.83 13.62 15.23
#